data_453f4bb2769df48cc6001ec3d9fce11c
#
_entry.id   453f4bb2769df48cc6001ec3d9fce11c
#
_cell.length_a   1.000
_cell.length_b   1.000
_cell.length_c   1.000
_cell.angle_alpha   90.00
_cell.angle_beta   90.00
_cell.angle_gamma   90.00
#
_symmetry.space_group_name_H-M   'P 1'
#
loop_
_entity.id
_entity.type
_entity.pdbx_description
1 polymer ?
#
loop_
_entity_poly.entity_id
_entity_poly.type
_entity_poly.pdbx_seq_one_letter_code
_entity_poly.pdbx_strand_id
1 'polypeptide(L)'
;EDNGDDKEDKILFYDINEEYKGIKHLKPLYFSIRKKQVLQIEYKGFHDDESKIFEFHPQVLKQYNRRWFVYGLNASSSVERWSIPLDSRLIKFNVLDDIEYKKQDVNWDSFFRTMVGVKRNENSETRKVVLRFHNGRENFFKTKPFLPDYDEFFDDDKQDQVWFDTILNEELVQQILSYGKDVEVLEPKELKIQL
;
A
#
# COMPACT_ATOMS: atom_id res chain seq x y z
N GLU A 1 -50.98 -16.27 11.80
CA GLU A 1 -50.17 -15.72 10.71
C GLU A 1 -49.21 -14.72 11.30
N ASP A 2 -48.10 -15.24 11.79
CA ASP A 2 -47.06 -14.45 12.44
C ASP A 2 -45.90 -14.28 11.43
N ASN A 3 -45.93 -13.18 10.69
CA ASN A 3 -44.85 -12.74 9.85
C ASN A 3 -43.81 -12.00 10.73
N GLY A 4 -43.15 -12.76 11.59
CA GLY A 4 -41.96 -12.29 12.29
C GLY A 4 -40.81 -12.06 11.30
N ASP A 5 -40.60 -10.80 10.94
CA ASP A 5 -39.44 -10.33 10.24
C ASP A 5 -38.26 -10.42 11.24
N ASP A 6 -37.69 -11.62 11.44
CA ASP A 6 -36.49 -11.86 12.20
C ASP A 6 -35.32 -11.17 11.45
N LYS A 7 -35.21 -9.87 11.65
CA LYS A 7 -33.98 -9.16 11.33
C LYS A 7 -32.92 -9.72 12.28
N GLU A 8 -32.12 -10.67 11.76
CA GLU A 8 -30.92 -11.09 12.46
C GLU A 8 -30.13 -9.84 12.85
N ASP A 9 -29.93 -9.64 14.14
CA ASP A 9 -29.15 -8.53 14.65
C ASP A 9 -27.75 -8.60 14.04
N LYS A 10 -27.34 -7.52 13.37
CA LYS A 10 -26.01 -7.42 12.76
C LYS A 10 -24.95 -7.48 13.88
N ILE A 11 -24.27 -8.63 14.00
CA ILE A 11 -23.29 -8.89 15.04
C ILE A 11 -21.88 -8.40 14.64
N LEU A 12 -21.59 -8.35 13.32
CA LEU A 12 -20.27 -7.99 12.81
C LEU A 12 -20.33 -6.65 12.08
N PHE A 13 -19.48 -5.75 12.53
CA PHE A 13 -19.30 -4.44 11.90
C PHE A 13 -17.88 -4.36 11.33
N TYR A 14 -17.78 -4.17 10.04
CA TYR A 14 -16.51 -3.96 9.35
C TYR A 14 -16.41 -2.49 8.99
N ASP A 15 -15.24 -1.90 9.24
CA ASP A 15 -14.92 -0.58 8.73
C ASP A 15 -14.58 -0.68 7.22
N ILE A 16 -15.60 -0.99 6.42
CA ILE A 16 -15.54 -1.13 4.97
C ILE A 16 -16.23 0.08 4.36
N ASN A 17 -15.61 0.67 3.36
CA ASN A 17 -16.32 1.57 2.47
C ASN A 17 -17.17 0.72 1.52
N GLU A 18 -18.48 0.68 1.72
CA GLU A 18 -19.43 -0.06 0.88
C GLU A 18 -19.39 0.39 -0.59
N GLU A 19 -18.94 1.63 -0.84
CA GLU A 19 -18.72 2.17 -2.18
C GLU A 19 -17.38 1.78 -2.82
N TYR A 20 -16.63 0.84 -2.23
CA TYR A 20 -15.33 0.43 -2.77
C TYR A 20 -15.48 -0.32 -4.10
N LYS A 21 -15.71 0.46 -5.16
CA LYS A 21 -16.01 -0.02 -6.51
C LYS A 21 -14.91 -0.88 -7.14
N GLY A 22 -13.70 -0.75 -6.64
CA GLY A 22 -12.53 -1.46 -7.20
C GLY A 22 -12.39 -2.92 -6.79
N ILE A 23 -13.07 -3.36 -5.73
CA ILE A 23 -12.95 -4.74 -5.23
C ILE A 23 -13.37 -5.80 -6.26
N LYS A 24 -14.28 -5.46 -7.16
CA LYS A 24 -14.71 -6.33 -8.27
C LYS A 24 -13.55 -6.75 -9.19
N HIS A 25 -12.49 -5.92 -9.26
CA HIS A 25 -11.32 -6.17 -10.09
C HIS A 25 -10.29 -7.10 -9.43
N LEU A 26 -10.37 -7.32 -8.11
CA LEU A 26 -9.38 -8.10 -7.37
C LEU A 26 -9.26 -9.53 -7.87
N LYS A 27 -10.37 -10.24 -7.94
CA LYS A 27 -10.40 -11.65 -8.38
C LYS A 27 -9.97 -11.82 -9.84
N PRO A 28 -10.47 -11.03 -10.80
CA PRO A 28 -9.98 -11.09 -12.18
C PRO A 28 -8.48 -10.82 -12.29
N LEU A 29 -7.95 -9.79 -11.63
CA LEU A 29 -6.52 -9.46 -11.63
C LEU A 29 -5.66 -10.58 -11.03
N TYR A 30 -6.10 -11.19 -9.94
CA TYR A 30 -5.42 -12.35 -9.36
C TYR A 30 -5.24 -13.48 -10.39
N PHE A 31 -6.31 -13.80 -11.15
CA PHE A 31 -6.22 -14.83 -12.18
C PHE A 31 -5.36 -14.41 -13.36
N SER A 32 -5.39 -13.14 -13.77
CA SER A 32 -4.52 -12.63 -14.84
C SER A 32 -3.03 -12.75 -14.45
N ILE A 33 -2.68 -12.43 -13.19
CA ILE A 33 -1.31 -12.62 -12.67
C ILE A 33 -0.93 -14.11 -12.70
N ARG A 34 -1.81 -14.97 -12.17
CA ARG A 34 -1.57 -16.43 -12.14
C ARG A 34 -1.36 -17.02 -13.53
N LYS A 35 -2.10 -16.54 -14.52
CA LYS A 35 -2.03 -17.00 -15.91
C LYS A 35 -0.97 -16.28 -16.74
N LYS A 36 -0.26 -15.30 -16.15
CA LYS A 36 0.73 -14.47 -16.85
C LYS A 36 0.11 -13.79 -18.08
N GLN A 37 -1.03 -13.15 -17.89
CA GLN A 37 -1.75 -12.45 -18.97
C GLN A 37 -1.33 -10.99 -19.01
N VAL A 38 -1.16 -10.46 -20.21
CA VAL A 38 -0.97 -9.02 -20.46
C VAL A 38 -2.32 -8.36 -20.51
N LEU A 39 -2.43 -7.15 -19.97
CA LEU A 39 -3.67 -6.41 -19.89
C LEU A 39 -3.58 -5.08 -20.63
N GLN A 40 -4.64 -4.73 -21.34
CA GLN A 40 -4.92 -3.36 -21.73
C GLN A 40 -5.76 -2.74 -20.61
N ILE A 41 -5.21 -1.71 -19.96
CA ILE A 41 -5.87 -1.03 -18.84
C ILE A 41 -6.37 0.33 -19.33
N GLU A 42 -7.63 0.64 -19.00
CA GLU A 42 -8.19 1.98 -19.08
C GLU A 42 -8.26 2.58 -17.67
N TYR A 43 -7.53 3.69 -17.49
CA TYR A 43 -7.35 4.36 -16.21
C TYR A 43 -7.57 5.87 -16.35
N LYS A 44 -8.26 6.47 -15.37
CA LYS A 44 -8.44 7.92 -15.29
C LYS A 44 -8.07 8.41 -13.90
N GLY A 45 -7.00 9.20 -13.78
CA GLY A 45 -6.64 9.88 -12.53
C GLY A 45 -7.68 10.92 -12.11
N PHE A 46 -7.67 11.32 -10.84
CA PHE A 46 -8.65 12.30 -10.33
C PHE A 46 -8.54 13.68 -10.99
N HIS A 47 -7.38 14.01 -11.53
CA HIS A 47 -7.11 15.30 -12.17
C HIS A 47 -6.91 15.17 -13.69
N ASP A 48 -7.15 13.99 -14.25
CA ASP A 48 -7.06 13.79 -15.69
C ASP A 48 -8.40 14.15 -16.36
N ASP A 49 -8.35 14.90 -17.45
CA ASP A 49 -9.55 15.24 -18.23
C ASP A 49 -10.07 14.01 -18.98
N GLU A 50 -9.17 13.18 -19.50
CA GLU A 50 -9.49 11.99 -20.27
C GLU A 50 -8.87 10.73 -19.66
N SER A 51 -9.46 9.56 -19.99
CA SER A 51 -8.86 8.28 -19.62
C SER A 51 -7.65 7.98 -20.50
N LYS A 52 -6.68 7.26 -19.89
CA LYS A 52 -5.48 6.77 -20.58
C LYS A 52 -5.60 5.27 -20.76
N ILE A 53 -5.19 4.78 -21.93
CA ILE A 53 -5.15 3.36 -22.23
C ILE A 53 -3.68 2.95 -22.38
N PHE A 54 -3.26 1.88 -21.70
CA PHE A 54 -1.89 1.40 -21.75
C PHE A 54 -1.80 -0.11 -21.58
N GLU A 55 -0.69 -0.68 -22.08
CA GLU A 55 -0.32 -2.07 -21.88
C GLU A 55 0.31 -2.26 -20.51
N PHE A 56 -0.14 -3.28 -19.79
CA PHE A 56 0.29 -3.56 -18.44
C PHE A 56 0.52 -5.06 -18.20
N HIS A 57 1.65 -5.39 -17.58
CA HIS A 57 2.01 -6.73 -17.19
C HIS A 57 1.88 -6.85 -15.66
N PRO A 58 0.75 -7.29 -15.13
CA PRO A 58 0.51 -7.34 -13.68
C PRO A 58 1.39 -8.40 -13.02
N GLN A 59 2.02 -8.07 -11.89
CA GLN A 59 2.97 -8.94 -11.20
C GLN A 59 2.47 -9.40 -9.83
N VAL A 60 1.95 -8.47 -9.03
CA VAL A 60 1.56 -8.76 -7.64
C VAL A 60 0.42 -7.84 -7.18
N LEU A 61 -0.35 -8.31 -6.22
CA LEU A 61 -1.39 -7.54 -5.53
C LEU A 61 -0.92 -7.22 -4.11
N LYS A 62 -1.09 -5.97 -3.69
CA LYS A 62 -0.81 -5.52 -2.33
C LYS A 62 -2.03 -4.82 -1.74
N GLN A 63 -2.34 -5.14 -0.49
CA GLN A 63 -3.29 -4.35 0.30
C GLN A 63 -2.54 -3.36 1.17
N TYR A 64 -3.02 -2.12 1.19
CA TYR A 64 -2.59 -1.11 2.14
C TYR A 64 -3.77 -0.17 2.46
N ASN A 65 -3.91 0.18 3.72
CA ASN A 65 -4.94 1.09 4.23
C ASN A 65 -6.34 0.79 3.63
N ARG A 66 -6.77 -0.50 3.71
CA ARG A 66 -8.06 -1.04 3.23
C ARG A 66 -8.28 -0.95 1.72
N ARG A 67 -7.28 -0.57 0.94
CA ARG A 67 -7.33 -0.54 -0.53
C ARG A 67 -6.37 -1.55 -1.11
N TRP A 68 -6.78 -2.17 -2.22
CA TRP A 68 -5.93 -3.03 -3.01
C TRP A 68 -5.25 -2.26 -4.13
N PHE A 69 -4.07 -2.69 -4.45
CA PHE A 69 -3.22 -2.19 -5.53
C PHE A 69 -2.70 -3.36 -6.35
N VAL A 70 -2.62 -3.19 -7.66
CA VAL A 70 -1.87 -4.09 -8.53
C VAL A 70 -0.57 -3.41 -8.93
N TYR A 71 0.53 -4.13 -8.79
CA TYR A 71 1.84 -3.71 -9.27
C TYR A 71 2.21 -4.46 -10.52
N GLY A 72 2.96 -3.80 -11.40
CA GLY A 72 3.44 -4.39 -12.64
C GLY A 72 4.26 -3.41 -13.49
N LEU A 73 4.56 -3.86 -14.70
CA LEU A 73 5.21 -3.07 -15.73
C LEU A 73 4.15 -2.36 -16.58
N ASN A 74 4.23 -1.04 -16.64
CA ASN A 74 3.53 -0.27 -17.67
C ASN A 74 4.44 -0.24 -18.91
N ALA A 75 4.16 -1.10 -19.88
CA ALA A 75 5.00 -1.25 -21.07
C ALA A 75 4.90 -0.03 -22.01
N SER A 76 3.77 0.68 -22.00
CA SER A 76 3.59 1.87 -22.86
C SER A 76 4.47 3.05 -22.44
N SER A 77 4.83 3.15 -21.16
CA SER A 77 5.74 4.19 -20.63
C SER A 77 7.08 3.64 -20.15
N SER A 78 7.30 2.32 -20.24
CA SER A 78 8.48 1.62 -19.74
C SER A 78 8.72 1.83 -18.23
N VAL A 79 7.65 2.10 -17.45
CA VAL A 79 7.76 2.28 -16.01
C VAL A 79 7.59 0.94 -15.31
N GLU A 80 8.64 0.52 -14.65
CA GLU A 80 8.66 -0.66 -13.80
C GLU A 80 8.00 -0.39 -12.44
N ARG A 81 7.51 -1.46 -11.82
CA ARG A 81 6.93 -1.42 -10.45
C ARG A 81 5.84 -0.36 -10.29
N TRP A 82 5.12 -0.09 -11.37
CA TRP A 82 3.98 0.83 -11.35
C TRP A 82 2.87 0.26 -10.49
N SER A 83 2.29 1.08 -9.61
CA SER A 83 1.15 0.71 -8.78
C SER A 83 -0.13 1.36 -9.25
N ILE A 84 -1.17 0.55 -9.43
CA ILE A 84 -2.51 1.01 -9.81
C ILE A 84 -3.46 0.68 -8.67
N PRO A 85 -4.12 1.67 -8.08
CA PRO A 85 -5.14 1.41 -7.07
C PRO A 85 -6.39 0.78 -7.69
N LEU A 86 -6.96 -0.20 -7.00
CA LEU A 86 -8.21 -0.82 -7.38
C LEU A 86 -9.36 0.04 -6.81
N ASP A 87 -9.66 1.14 -7.48
CA ASP A 87 -10.77 2.03 -7.13
C ASP A 87 -11.46 2.57 -8.40
N SER A 88 -12.22 3.65 -8.29
CA SER A 88 -12.96 4.23 -9.42
C SER A 88 -12.07 4.72 -10.56
N ARG A 89 -10.79 4.90 -10.35
CA ARG A 89 -9.82 5.30 -11.37
C ARG A 89 -9.49 4.18 -12.35
N LEU A 90 -9.53 2.92 -11.90
CA LEU A 90 -9.44 1.75 -12.78
C LEU A 90 -10.82 1.51 -13.40
N ILE A 91 -11.01 1.98 -14.63
CA ILE A 91 -12.31 1.93 -15.33
C ILE A 91 -12.61 0.49 -15.75
N LYS A 92 -11.69 -0.10 -16.52
CA LYS A 92 -11.79 -1.48 -17.00
C LYS A 92 -10.41 -1.99 -17.45
N PHE A 93 -10.32 -3.28 -17.68
CA PHE A 93 -9.20 -3.88 -18.38
C PHE A 93 -9.66 -5.08 -19.21
N ASN A 94 -8.90 -5.38 -20.26
CA ASN A 94 -9.09 -6.53 -21.15
C ASN A 94 -7.78 -7.29 -21.27
N VAL A 95 -7.86 -8.60 -21.50
CA VAL A 95 -6.67 -9.42 -21.78
C VAL A 95 -6.22 -9.19 -23.23
N LEU A 96 -4.90 -9.09 -23.41
CA LEU A 96 -4.23 -9.05 -24.72
C LEU A 96 -3.55 -10.40 -24.94
N ASP A 97 -4.20 -11.27 -25.72
CA ASP A 97 -3.74 -12.67 -25.89
C ASP A 97 -2.50 -12.79 -26.81
N ASP A 98 -2.29 -11.81 -27.68
CA ASP A 98 -1.21 -11.84 -28.68
C ASP A 98 0.10 -11.20 -28.19
N ILE A 99 0.18 -10.79 -26.92
CA ILE A 99 1.36 -10.13 -26.37
C ILE A 99 2.03 -11.02 -25.33
N GLU A 100 3.34 -11.20 -25.51
CA GLU A 100 4.14 -11.99 -24.57
C GLU A 100 4.28 -11.29 -23.22
N TYR A 101 3.98 -12.02 -22.14
CA TYR A 101 4.08 -11.52 -20.79
C TYR A 101 5.53 -11.32 -20.33
N LYS A 102 5.85 -10.12 -19.86
CA LYS A 102 7.15 -9.77 -19.31
C LYS A 102 7.14 -9.87 -17.79
N LYS A 103 7.83 -10.86 -17.26
CA LYS A 103 8.08 -10.95 -15.82
C LYS A 103 9.19 -9.98 -15.44
N GLN A 104 8.96 -9.21 -14.37
CA GLN A 104 10.00 -8.34 -13.80
C GLN A 104 10.88 -9.14 -12.83
N ASP A 105 12.18 -8.85 -12.83
CA ASP A 105 13.13 -9.41 -11.86
C ASP A 105 13.14 -8.55 -10.58
N VAL A 106 12.06 -8.68 -9.81
CA VAL A 106 11.84 -7.94 -8.56
C VAL A 106 11.58 -8.93 -7.43
N ASN A 107 12.37 -8.83 -6.36
CA ASN A 107 12.02 -9.47 -5.11
C ASN A 107 10.96 -8.62 -4.39
N TRP A 108 9.68 -8.98 -4.58
CA TRP A 108 8.56 -8.23 -4.04
C TRP A 108 8.50 -8.21 -2.51
N ASP A 109 8.98 -9.27 -1.83
CA ASP A 109 9.08 -9.29 -0.37
C ASP A 109 10.04 -8.21 0.11
N SER A 110 11.26 -8.22 -0.41
CA SER A 110 12.26 -7.20 -0.07
C SER A 110 11.80 -5.79 -0.45
N PHE A 111 11.13 -5.66 -1.60
CA PHE A 111 10.60 -4.38 -2.06
C PHE A 111 9.58 -3.79 -1.07
N PHE A 112 8.66 -4.61 -0.57
CA PHE A 112 7.63 -4.14 0.36
C PHE A 112 8.09 -4.04 1.82
N ARG A 113 9.13 -4.77 2.22
CA ARG A 113 9.67 -4.69 3.59
C ARG A 113 10.32 -3.35 3.91
N THR A 114 10.80 -2.65 2.89
CA THR A 114 11.47 -1.35 3.03
C THR A 114 10.59 -0.16 2.67
N MET A 115 9.26 -0.35 2.65
CA MET A 115 8.33 0.71 2.24
C MET A 115 7.06 0.70 3.07
N VAL A 116 6.80 1.77 3.77
CA VAL A 116 5.47 2.04 4.31
C VAL A 116 4.56 2.44 3.16
N GLY A 117 3.41 1.78 3.05
CA GLY A 117 2.45 2.11 1.99
C GLY A 117 2.72 1.49 0.62
N VAL A 118 2.55 2.28 -0.43
CA VAL A 118 2.49 1.81 -1.82
C VAL A 118 3.21 2.71 -2.82
N LYS A 119 3.67 3.89 -2.40
CA LYS A 119 4.39 4.82 -3.28
C LYS A 119 5.90 4.72 -3.04
N ARG A 120 6.64 4.46 -4.11
CA ARG A 120 8.09 4.50 -4.12
C ARG A 120 8.57 5.27 -5.34
N ASN A 121 9.39 6.29 -5.12
CA ASN A 121 10.09 6.96 -6.21
C ASN A 121 11.26 6.09 -6.67
N GLU A 122 11.58 6.12 -7.96
CA GLU A 122 12.58 5.22 -8.56
C GLU A 122 13.96 5.28 -7.89
N ASN A 123 14.37 6.45 -7.43
CA ASN A 123 15.67 6.70 -6.80
C ASN A 123 15.61 6.73 -5.26
N SER A 124 14.53 6.23 -4.66
CA SER A 124 14.41 6.23 -3.21
C SER A 124 15.36 5.23 -2.57
N GLU A 125 16.27 5.72 -1.75
CA GLU A 125 17.13 4.92 -0.89
C GLU A 125 16.48 4.71 0.47
N THR A 126 16.78 3.58 1.09
CA THR A 126 16.39 3.34 2.48
C THR A 126 17.21 4.21 3.43
N ARG A 127 16.55 4.68 4.47
CA ARG A 127 17.15 5.45 5.57
C ARG A 127 16.75 4.80 6.88
N LYS A 128 17.66 4.84 7.84
CA LYS A 128 17.33 4.49 9.21
C LYS A 128 16.43 5.57 9.79
N VAL A 129 15.25 5.14 10.25
CA VAL A 129 14.28 6.00 10.96
C VAL A 129 14.30 5.60 12.43
N VAL A 130 14.48 6.57 13.30
CA VAL A 130 14.42 6.39 14.76
C VAL A 130 13.27 7.23 15.29
N LEU A 131 12.34 6.58 15.95
CA LEU A 131 11.18 7.20 16.58
C LEU A 131 11.25 7.03 18.10
N ARG A 132 10.90 8.08 18.82
CA ARG A 132 10.61 8.04 20.26
C ARG A 132 9.12 8.21 20.47
N PHE A 133 8.53 7.34 21.28
CA PHE A 133 7.14 7.46 21.67
C PHE A 133 7.00 8.02 23.07
N HIS A 134 5.90 8.74 23.30
CA HIS A 134 5.55 9.28 24.62
C HIS A 134 4.23 8.63 25.11
N ASN A 135 3.98 8.76 26.40
CA ASN A 135 2.72 8.34 27.03
C ASN A 135 2.38 6.84 26.82
N GLY A 136 3.37 5.97 26.70
CA GLY A 136 3.18 4.52 26.52
C GLY A 136 2.69 4.14 25.12
N ARG A 137 2.84 5.03 24.12
CA ARG A 137 2.37 4.79 22.74
C ARG A 137 3.24 3.81 21.98
N GLU A 138 4.47 3.54 22.43
CA GLU A 138 5.33 2.49 21.90
C GLU A 138 4.65 1.12 21.94
N ASN A 139 3.84 0.82 22.97
CA ASN A 139 3.13 -0.44 23.06
C ASN A 139 2.06 -0.60 21.95
N PHE A 140 1.41 0.49 21.57
CA PHE A 140 0.47 0.48 20.43
C PHE A 140 1.20 0.28 19.11
N PHE A 141 2.37 0.92 18.94
CA PHE A 141 3.21 0.69 17.76
C PHE A 141 3.65 -0.78 17.68
N LYS A 142 4.11 -1.39 18.77
CA LYS A 142 4.55 -2.79 18.82
C LYS A 142 3.46 -3.77 18.41
N THR A 143 2.20 -3.47 18.70
CA THR A 143 1.06 -4.32 18.27
C THR A 143 0.65 -4.12 16.82
N LYS A 144 0.99 -2.96 16.22
CA LYS A 144 0.68 -2.61 14.83
C LYS A 144 1.80 -1.74 14.23
N PRO A 145 2.98 -2.31 14.00
CA PRO A 145 4.11 -1.57 13.46
C PRO A 145 3.85 -1.09 12.02
N PHE A 146 4.56 -0.06 11.60
CA PHE A 146 4.45 0.47 10.23
C PHE A 146 4.98 -0.50 9.18
N LEU A 147 6.00 -1.27 9.57
CA LEU A 147 6.63 -2.30 8.77
C LEU A 147 6.70 -3.60 9.57
N PRO A 148 6.76 -4.77 8.90
CA PRO A 148 6.89 -6.05 9.58
C PRO A 148 8.20 -6.16 10.35
N ASP A 149 9.25 -5.52 9.85
CA ASP A 149 10.58 -5.54 10.46
C ASP A 149 10.87 -4.18 11.11
N TYR A 150 11.04 -4.19 12.40
CA TYR A 150 11.53 -3.07 13.21
C TYR A 150 12.36 -3.63 14.37
N ASP A 151 13.25 -2.79 14.91
CA ASP A 151 14.08 -3.14 16.05
C ASP A 151 13.81 -2.20 17.23
N GLU A 152 14.02 -2.72 18.41
CA GLU A 152 13.98 -1.98 19.65
C GLU A 152 15.42 -1.76 20.16
N PHE A 153 15.64 -0.67 20.86
CA PHE A 153 16.88 -0.48 21.57
C PHE A 153 16.85 -1.31 22.86
N PHE A 154 17.92 -2.09 23.12
CA PHE A 154 18.07 -2.89 24.32
C PHE A 154 18.58 -2.08 25.55
N ASP A 155 18.66 -0.77 25.42
CA ASP A 155 19.11 0.14 26.46
C ASP A 155 17.89 0.60 27.28
N ASP A 156 17.94 0.45 28.62
CA ASP A 156 16.83 0.82 29.50
C ASP A 156 16.43 2.30 29.36
N ASP A 157 17.37 3.17 29.01
CA ASP A 157 17.10 4.59 28.76
C ASP A 157 16.42 4.88 27.42
N LYS A 158 16.19 3.84 26.59
CA LYS A 158 15.62 3.95 25.24
C LYS A 158 14.46 3.02 24.98
N GLN A 159 13.82 2.52 26.02
CA GLN A 159 12.67 1.58 25.90
C GLN A 159 11.49 2.16 25.14
N ASP A 160 11.38 3.49 25.08
CA ASP A 160 10.38 4.24 24.34
C ASP A 160 10.76 4.49 22.85
N GLN A 161 11.94 3.97 22.41
CA GLN A 161 12.45 4.18 21.07
C GLN A 161 12.41 2.90 20.24
N VAL A 162 12.11 3.07 18.95
CA VAL A 162 12.19 2.01 17.94
C VAL A 162 12.94 2.52 16.73
N TRP A 163 13.50 1.63 15.93
CA TRP A 163 14.11 1.99 14.68
C TRP A 163 13.82 0.94 13.58
N PHE A 164 13.80 1.39 12.36
CA PHE A 164 13.63 0.55 11.17
C PHE A 164 14.22 1.23 9.94
N ASP A 165 14.56 0.43 8.93
CA ASP A 165 15.04 0.93 7.65
C ASP A 165 13.90 1.02 6.66
N THR A 166 13.67 2.20 6.10
CA THR A 166 12.60 2.42 5.12
C THR A 166 12.94 3.58 4.18
N ILE A 167 12.24 3.63 3.05
CA ILE A 167 12.25 4.83 2.22
C ILE A 167 11.40 5.93 2.88
N LEU A 168 11.85 7.18 2.70
CA LEU A 168 11.09 8.33 3.17
C LEU A 168 10.04 8.71 2.13
N ASN A 169 8.77 8.42 2.41
CA ASN A 169 7.64 8.73 1.55
C ASN A 169 6.49 9.38 2.31
N GLU A 170 5.50 9.86 1.58
CA GLU A 170 4.33 10.53 2.17
C GLU A 170 3.52 9.61 3.11
N GLU A 171 3.43 8.32 2.79
CA GLU A 171 2.69 7.37 3.62
C GLU A 171 3.38 7.14 4.98
N LEU A 172 4.70 7.15 5.03
CA LEU A 172 5.45 7.12 6.28
C LEU A 172 5.14 8.37 7.12
N VAL A 173 5.19 9.56 6.52
CA VAL A 173 4.86 10.83 7.20
C VAL A 173 3.45 10.78 7.75
N GLN A 174 2.46 10.31 6.96
CA GLN A 174 1.07 10.18 7.41
C GLN A 174 0.92 9.21 8.59
N GLN A 175 1.64 8.08 8.58
CA GLN A 175 1.62 7.13 9.70
C GLN A 175 2.20 7.74 10.97
N ILE A 176 3.32 8.46 10.87
CA ILE A 176 3.93 9.15 12.01
C ILE A 176 2.98 10.22 12.55
N LEU A 177 2.42 11.07 11.68
CA LEU A 177 1.47 12.11 12.06
C LEU A 177 0.21 11.56 12.76
N SER A 178 -0.17 10.31 12.50
CA SER A 178 -1.32 9.69 13.18
C SER A 178 -1.14 9.53 14.69
N TYR A 179 0.10 9.57 15.18
CA TYR A 179 0.41 9.57 16.62
C TYR A 179 0.40 10.98 17.23
N GLY A 180 0.40 12.02 16.39
CA GLY A 180 0.36 13.42 16.83
C GLY A 180 1.54 13.76 17.75
N LYS A 181 1.26 14.40 18.88
CA LYS A 181 2.28 14.80 19.86
C LYS A 181 2.94 13.63 20.63
N ASP A 182 2.43 12.43 20.47
CA ASP A 182 2.91 11.25 21.20
C ASP A 182 4.04 10.52 20.48
N VAL A 183 4.56 11.09 19.40
CA VAL A 183 5.74 10.58 18.69
C VAL A 183 6.69 11.71 18.33
N GLU A 184 7.99 11.43 18.44
CA GLU A 184 9.05 12.31 18.00
C GLU A 184 9.96 11.56 17.02
N VAL A 185 10.28 12.19 15.89
CA VAL A 185 11.31 11.68 14.97
C VAL A 185 12.68 12.13 15.49
N LEU A 186 13.53 11.18 15.85
CA LEU A 186 14.91 11.46 16.24
C LEU A 186 15.83 11.50 15.02
N GLU A 187 15.64 10.54 14.10
CA GLU A 187 16.39 10.41 12.84
C GLU A 187 15.45 9.97 11.71
N PRO A 188 15.73 10.34 10.46
CA PRO A 188 16.73 11.33 10.01
C PRO A 188 16.19 12.77 10.10
N LYS A 189 17.08 13.75 10.01
CA LYS A 189 16.72 15.19 10.09
C LYS A 189 15.74 15.63 8.99
N GLU A 190 15.92 15.12 7.77
CA GLU A 190 15.04 15.43 6.64
C GLU A 190 13.59 14.98 6.86
N LEU A 191 13.37 13.90 7.61
CA LEU A 191 12.02 13.46 7.97
C LEU A 191 11.41 14.36 9.06
N LYS A 192 12.24 14.82 10.00
CA LYS A 192 11.82 15.76 11.06
C LYS A 192 11.35 17.12 10.51
N ILE A 193 11.88 17.55 9.37
CA ILE A 193 11.50 18.82 8.72
C ILE A 193 10.13 18.71 8.02
N GLN A 194 9.70 17.50 7.66
CA GLN A 194 8.43 17.24 6.96
C GLN A 194 7.23 17.13 7.91
N LEU A 195 7.46 17.07 9.23
CA LEU A 195 6.47 16.93 10.29
C LEU A 195 6.21 18.23 11.02
#